data_b31dd383d468c383f103f02412424464
#
_entry.id   b31dd383d468c383f103f02412424464
#
_cell.length_a   1.000
_cell.length_b   1.000
_cell.length_c   1.000
_cell.angle_alpha   90.00
_cell.angle_beta   90.00
_cell.angle_gamma   90.00
#
_symmetry.space_group_name_H-M   'P 1'
#
loop_
_entity.id
_entity.type
_entity.pdbx_description
1 polymer ?
#
loop_
_entity_poly.entity_id
_entity_poly.type
_entity_poly.pdbx_seq_one_letter_code
_entity_poly.pdbx_strand_id
1 'polypeptide(L)'
;VAETNAIRSVFGQHADALAVSSTKSQLGHLLGASGGVESAFCVNALLQQIAPPTINLDNPDPACDLDYVPHEPRSMRIRSAMKNSFGFGGHNACLVFREFR
;
A
#
# COMPACT_ATOMS: atom_id res chain seq x y z
N VAL A 1 -11.95 4.58 -3.95
CA VAL A 1 -12.11 5.12 -5.32
C VAL A 1 -11.24 6.37 -5.51
N ALA A 2 -11.32 7.35 -4.60
CA ALA A 2 -10.53 8.59 -4.74
C ALA A 2 -9.02 8.32 -4.75
N GLU A 3 -8.53 7.45 -3.87
CA GLU A 3 -7.10 7.09 -3.82
C GLU A 3 -6.67 6.32 -5.06
N THR A 4 -7.50 5.40 -5.56
CA THR A 4 -7.25 4.69 -6.81
C THR A 4 -7.09 5.66 -7.98
N ASN A 5 -7.98 6.63 -8.09
CA ASN A 5 -7.91 7.66 -9.13
C ASN A 5 -6.64 8.51 -9.00
N ALA A 6 -6.24 8.86 -7.78
CA ALA A 6 -5.02 9.61 -7.54
C ALA A 6 -3.78 8.81 -7.96
N ILE A 7 -3.72 7.53 -7.63
CA ILE A 7 -2.61 6.65 -8.01
C ILE A 7 -2.51 6.57 -9.55
N ARG A 8 -3.61 6.37 -10.23
CA ARG A 8 -3.62 6.34 -11.69
C ARG A 8 -3.21 7.67 -12.31
N SER A 9 -3.63 8.77 -11.72
CA SER A 9 -3.25 10.10 -12.19
C SER A 9 -1.75 10.36 -12.11
N VAL A 10 -1.11 9.90 -11.02
CA VAL A 10 0.32 10.11 -10.79
C VAL A 10 1.17 9.15 -11.63
N PHE A 11 0.83 7.87 -11.66
CA PHE A 11 1.66 6.83 -12.27
C PHE A 11 1.26 6.47 -13.70
N GLY A 12 0.08 6.88 -14.15
CA GLY A 12 -0.37 6.59 -15.51
C GLY A 12 -0.45 5.10 -15.79
N GLN A 13 0.13 4.67 -16.91
CA GLN A 13 0.14 3.24 -17.28
C GLN A 13 0.95 2.37 -16.29
N HIS A 14 1.91 2.95 -15.60
CA HIS A 14 2.70 2.21 -14.61
C HIS A 14 1.87 1.77 -13.40
N ALA A 15 0.72 2.40 -13.17
CA ALA A 15 -0.19 2.04 -12.09
C ALA A 15 -0.63 0.56 -12.16
N ASP A 16 -0.73 0.00 -13.36
CA ASP A 16 -1.13 -1.40 -13.54
C ASP A 16 -0.03 -2.38 -13.08
N ALA A 17 1.21 -1.93 -12.98
CA ALA A 17 2.34 -2.73 -12.50
C ALA A 17 2.58 -2.58 -10.99
N LEU A 18 1.85 -1.70 -10.30
CA LEU A 18 1.99 -1.49 -8.87
C LEU A 18 1.19 -2.51 -8.08
N ALA A 19 1.76 -2.96 -6.96
CA ALA A 19 1.03 -3.69 -5.94
C ALA A 19 0.61 -2.69 -4.85
N VAL A 20 -0.67 -2.63 -4.55
CA VAL A 20 -1.27 -1.73 -3.56
C VAL A 20 -1.91 -2.57 -2.48
N SER A 21 -1.56 -2.34 -1.23
CA SER A 21 -2.17 -3.08 -0.14
C SER A 21 -2.38 -2.22 1.09
N SER A 22 -3.25 -2.68 1.98
CA SER A 22 -3.47 -2.07 3.28
C SER A 22 -3.38 -3.14 4.35
N THR A 23 -2.40 -2.99 5.24
CA THR A 23 -2.25 -3.86 6.40
C THR A 23 -3.30 -3.59 7.46
N LYS A 24 -4.07 -2.52 7.33
CA LYS A 24 -5.23 -2.25 8.18
C LYS A 24 -6.27 -3.37 8.10
N SER A 25 -6.32 -4.10 7.00
CA SER A 25 -7.21 -5.26 6.86
C SER A 25 -6.87 -6.37 7.85
N GLN A 26 -5.61 -6.46 8.30
CA GLN A 26 -5.14 -7.46 9.28
C GLN A 26 -5.10 -6.91 10.70
N LEU A 27 -4.65 -5.66 10.87
CA LEU A 27 -4.33 -5.07 12.17
C LEU A 27 -5.35 -4.05 12.65
N GLY A 28 -6.19 -3.53 11.74
CA GLY A 28 -7.04 -2.39 12.02
C GLY A 28 -6.28 -1.08 11.98
N HIS A 29 -7.00 -0.01 12.18
CA HIS A 29 -6.42 1.34 12.21
C HIS A 29 -5.92 1.64 13.63
N LEU A 30 -4.60 1.76 13.78
CA LEU A 30 -3.96 1.97 15.08
C LEU A 30 -3.81 3.44 15.47
N LEU A 31 -4.50 4.33 14.80
CA LEU A 31 -4.48 5.79 15.02
C LEU A 31 -3.05 6.33 15.00
N GLY A 32 -2.60 6.96 16.08
CA GLY A 32 -1.26 7.56 16.14
C GLY A 32 -0.11 6.58 15.89
N ALA A 33 -0.31 5.30 16.17
CA ALA A 33 0.71 4.26 15.96
C ALA A 33 0.72 3.69 14.53
N SER A 34 -0.34 3.93 13.73
CA SER A 34 -0.47 3.37 12.38
C SER A 34 0.73 3.69 11.49
N GLY A 35 1.18 4.95 11.48
CA GLY A 35 2.29 5.38 10.65
C GLY A 35 3.58 4.62 10.94
N GLY A 36 3.91 4.43 12.22
CA GLY A 36 5.11 3.71 12.63
C GLY A 36 5.06 2.24 12.27
N VAL A 37 3.94 1.58 12.57
CA VAL A 37 3.75 0.15 12.28
C VAL A 37 3.73 -0.10 10.77
N GLU A 38 3.02 0.71 10.02
CA GLU A 38 2.94 0.58 8.56
C GLU A 38 4.29 0.85 7.88
N SER A 39 5.09 1.79 8.42
CA SER A 39 6.46 2.01 7.95
C SER A 39 7.35 0.79 8.17
N ALA A 40 7.21 0.12 9.31
CA ALA A 40 7.92 -1.13 9.58
C ALA A 40 7.54 -2.22 8.58
N PHE A 41 6.28 -2.31 8.19
CA PHE A 41 5.84 -3.25 7.14
C PHE A 41 6.44 -2.92 5.78
N CYS A 42 6.57 -1.64 5.42
CA CYS A 42 7.24 -1.22 4.19
C CYS A 42 8.70 -1.67 4.16
N VAL A 43 9.43 -1.47 5.26
CA VAL A 43 10.82 -1.91 5.38
C VAL A 43 10.93 -3.42 5.27
N ASN A 44 10.06 -4.17 5.94
CA ASN A 44 10.05 -5.63 5.86
C ASN A 44 9.72 -6.12 4.44
N ALA A 45 8.80 -5.47 3.75
CA ALA A 45 8.48 -5.81 2.37
C ALA A 45 9.71 -5.68 1.46
N LEU A 46 10.50 -4.62 1.65
CA LEU A 46 11.74 -4.44 0.90
C LEU A 46 12.79 -5.50 1.26
N LEU A 47 12.94 -5.83 2.55
CA LEU A 47 13.92 -6.80 3.00
C LEU A 47 13.59 -8.22 2.53
N GLN A 48 12.33 -8.60 2.55
CA GLN A 48 11.89 -9.96 2.24
C GLN A 48 11.42 -10.10 0.78
N GLN A 49 11.23 -9.00 0.06
CA GLN A 49 10.71 -9.00 -1.31
C GLN A 49 9.33 -9.66 -1.41
N ILE A 50 8.47 -9.35 -0.44
CA ILE A 50 7.11 -9.87 -0.34
C ILE A 50 6.16 -8.69 -0.13
N ALA A 51 5.14 -8.59 -0.99
CA ALA A 51 4.07 -7.60 -0.81
C ALA A 51 3.06 -8.14 0.20
N PRO A 52 2.74 -7.39 1.26
CA PRO A 52 1.73 -7.84 2.23
C PRO A 52 0.33 -7.85 1.59
N PRO A 53 -0.55 -8.76 2.04
CA PRO A 53 -1.87 -8.87 1.43
C PRO A 53 -2.87 -7.86 1.99
N THR A 54 -3.91 -7.59 1.20
CA THR A 54 -5.15 -6.99 1.67
C THR A 54 -6.13 -8.14 1.90
N ILE A 55 -6.36 -8.53 3.14
CA ILE A 55 -7.26 -9.64 3.46
C ILE A 55 -8.72 -9.18 3.41
N ASN A 56 -9.64 -10.12 3.29
CA ASN A 56 -11.09 -9.89 3.22
C ASN A 56 -11.55 -9.10 1.98
N LEU A 57 -10.72 -9.04 0.94
CA LEU A 57 -11.08 -8.40 -0.31
C LEU A 57 -11.70 -9.43 -1.25
N ASP A 58 -13.00 -9.72 -1.05
CA ASP A 58 -13.72 -10.74 -1.82
C ASP A 58 -14.47 -10.17 -3.02
N ASN A 59 -15.04 -8.98 -2.86
CA ASN A 59 -15.86 -8.33 -3.88
C ASN A 59 -15.38 -6.89 -4.08
N PRO A 60 -14.27 -6.68 -4.80
CA PRO A 60 -13.75 -5.32 -5.00
C PRO A 60 -14.72 -4.45 -5.81
N ASP A 61 -14.78 -3.17 -5.46
CA ASP A 61 -15.55 -2.19 -6.21
C ASP A 61 -14.99 -2.11 -7.64
N PRO A 62 -15.84 -2.21 -8.69
CA PRO A 62 -15.35 -2.10 -10.07
C PRO A 62 -14.60 -0.79 -10.38
N ALA A 63 -14.87 0.29 -9.64
CA ALA A 63 -14.15 1.55 -9.79
C ALA A 63 -12.74 1.49 -9.16
N CYS A 64 -12.45 0.47 -8.35
CA CYS A 64 -11.14 0.20 -7.78
C CYS A 64 -10.51 -0.94 -8.58
N ASP A 65 -9.69 -0.61 -9.57
CA ASP A 65 -9.19 -1.55 -10.58
C ASP A 65 -7.68 -1.74 -10.57
N LEU A 66 -7.03 -1.44 -9.45
CA LEU A 66 -5.60 -1.70 -9.26
C LEU A 66 -5.38 -3.09 -8.64
N ASP A 67 -4.11 -3.51 -8.60
CA ASP A 67 -3.73 -4.75 -7.94
C ASP A 67 -3.55 -4.49 -6.43
N TYR A 68 -4.51 -4.93 -5.63
CA TYR A 68 -4.53 -4.70 -4.19
C TYR A 68 -3.94 -5.86 -3.39
N VAL A 69 -3.26 -6.80 -4.03
CA VAL A 69 -2.68 -7.99 -3.40
C VAL A 69 -3.71 -8.70 -2.51
N PRO A 70 -4.81 -9.19 -3.11
CA PRO A 70 -5.90 -9.76 -2.31
C PRO A 70 -5.50 -11.07 -1.62
N HIS A 71 -5.97 -11.24 -0.38
CA HIS A 71 -5.94 -12.47 0.42
C HIS A 71 -4.57 -12.94 0.89
N GLU A 72 -3.58 -13.09 0.02
CA GLU A 72 -2.31 -13.73 0.34
C GLU A 72 -1.12 -12.83 0.02
N PRO A 73 -0.03 -12.90 0.81
CA PRO A 73 1.19 -12.18 0.47
C PRO A 73 1.75 -12.69 -0.86
N ARG A 74 2.39 -11.78 -1.59
CA ARG A 74 2.95 -12.10 -2.90
C ARG A 74 4.44 -11.83 -2.94
N SER A 75 5.22 -12.85 -3.34
CA SER A 75 6.64 -12.67 -3.64
C SER A 75 6.79 -11.90 -4.95
N MET A 76 7.55 -10.81 -4.93
CA MET A 76 7.80 -10.01 -6.11
C MET A 76 9.06 -9.16 -5.93
N ARG A 77 9.64 -8.72 -7.03
CA ARG A 77 10.77 -7.79 -6.96
C ARG A 77 10.27 -6.41 -6.51
N ILE A 78 10.77 -5.94 -5.39
CA ILE A 78 10.41 -4.63 -4.83
C ILE A 78 11.68 -3.80 -4.70
N ARG A 79 11.74 -2.67 -5.41
CA ARG A 79 12.86 -1.72 -5.32
C ARG A 79 12.55 -0.57 -4.39
N SER A 80 11.29 -0.19 -4.32
CA SER A 80 10.82 0.88 -3.44
C SER A 80 9.43 0.59 -2.94
N ALA A 81 9.11 1.14 -1.79
CA ALA A 81 7.78 1.05 -1.20
C ALA A 81 7.38 2.44 -0.72
N MET A 82 6.14 2.80 -0.97
CA MET A 82 5.58 4.08 -0.55
C MET A 82 4.45 3.84 0.44
N LYS A 83 4.46 4.61 1.50
CA LYS A 83 3.42 4.60 2.50
C LYS A 83 2.70 5.94 2.50
N ASN A 84 1.39 5.89 2.38
CA ASN A 84 0.53 7.07 2.45
C ASN A 84 -0.27 7.07 3.74
N SER A 85 -0.38 8.22 4.35
CA SER A 85 -1.25 8.44 5.51
C SER A 85 -2.09 9.68 5.29
N PHE A 86 -3.39 9.56 5.55
CA PHE A 86 -4.32 10.66 5.43
C PHE A 86 -4.92 10.93 6.80
N GLY A 87 -4.74 12.15 7.30
CA GLY A 87 -5.23 12.56 8.60
C GLY A 87 -6.50 13.38 8.50
N PHE A 88 -7.17 13.53 9.65
CA PHE A 88 -8.32 14.40 9.75
C PHE A 88 -7.91 15.85 9.48
N GLY A 89 -8.80 16.63 8.86
CA GLY A 89 -8.52 18.02 8.52
C GLY A 89 -7.67 18.21 7.29
N GLY A 90 -7.51 17.17 6.45
CA GLY A 90 -6.78 17.25 5.18
C GLY A 90 -5.27 17.11 5.31
N HIS A 91 -4.77 16.62 6.44
CA HIS A 91 -3.34 16.36 6.61
C HIS A 91 -2.96 15.07 5.88
N ASN A 92 -2.04 15.18 4.93
CA ASN A 92 -1.54 14.04 4.17
C ASN A 92 -0.04 13.91 4.36
N ALA A 93 0.44 12.69 4.55
CA ALA A 93 1.86 12.41 4.68
C ALA A 93 2.22 11.20 3.83
N CYS A 94 3.41 11.24 3.25
CA CYS A 94 3.91 10.17 2.39
C CYS A 94 5.37 9.90 2.72
N LEU A 95 5.72 8.63 2.88
CA LEU A 95 7.10 8.18 3.06
C LEU A 95 7.45 7.22 1.94
N VAL A 96 8.64 7.37 1.38
CA VAL A 96 9.16 6.47 0.35
C VAL A 96 10.42 5.80 0.88
N PHE A 97 10.43 4.48 0.84
CA PHE A 97 11.57 3.66 1.21
C PHE A 97 12.10 2.96 -0.03
N ARG A 98 13.40 2.80 -0.11
CA ARG A 98 14.03 2.15 -1.26
C ARG A 98 15.19 1.28 -0.78
N GLU A 99 15.54 0.26 -1.58
CA GLU A 99 16.71 -0.57 -1.30
C GLU A 99 17.97 0.29 -1.13
N PHE A 100 18.73 -0.04 -0.10
CA PHE A 100 20.07 0.53 0.05
C PHE A 100 21.04 -0.23 -0.85
N ARG A 101 21.81 0.52 -1.63
CA ARG A 101 22.82 -0.04 -2.53
C ARG A 101 24.17 0.59 -2.33
#